data_eb9beb263323fbf04b5dfaea2c449ea5
#
_entry.id   eb9beb263323fbf04b5dfaea2c449ea5
#
_cell.length_a   1.000
_cell.length_b   1.000
_cell.length_c   1.000
_cell.angle_alpha   90.00
_cell.angle_beta   90.00
_cell.angle_gamma   90.00
#
_symmetry.space_group_name_H-M   'P 1'
#
loop_
_entity.id
_entity.type
_entity.pdbx_description
1 polymer ?
#
loop_
_entity_poly.entity_id
_entity_poly.type
_entity_poly.pdbx_seq_one_letter_code
_entity_poly.pdbx_strand_id
1 'polypeptide(L)'
;MTQKRRKVVVVGGGITGLTAAFYMQKEARVKELPVDIVLVESSLRLGGKIQTHRKNGFIIERGPESFFDRQNDVYMLAKDLGIENKLIMSKNGPTYVAIGSRLYPIPGSLLAGETPHISPFITSGLFSLSGKIRAAGDFILPRSVLNDDLSLGGFFRRRFGPEVFQNLVEPLLAGTLAGDIEQLSMSSTFPQLYELGQKHRSLLVGLKKSNMNFLSNEAFVKEKGIFQTFEGGLETLVEKLEESLLPGTVLKGVKVEEIEHGKDNTVKVVLNNFSQIKADAVIVATPFNVAHKIFSKHNLLTELKSMKAATIATVTMVFKKEQLGDLDAFSFFVSRNSDFSITSCTWSNRKWPNTTPKDYVLLRSYIGRVGDEAIVELSDTEIEKTVLQDLMKTIGINGAPVETIVSRWKNAMPQYTVGHEEKIARVKQELQEHFPTVKLSGSSFEGISIPECVMQGRTVAHEILNELDLLQSQ
;
A
#
# COMPACT_ATOMS: atom_id res chain seq x y z
N MET A 1 -45.47 11.19 -2.27
CA MET A 1 -44.56 12.19 -1.64
C MET A 1 -43.19 11.99 -2.26
N THR A 2 -42.62 13.00 -2.90
CA THR A 2 -41.26 12.92 -3.43
C THR A 2 -40.30 12.78 -2.24
N GLN A 3 -39.64 11.65 -2.14
CA GLN A 3 -38.63 11.39 -1.10
C GLN A 3 -37.53 12.44 -1.20
N LYS A 4 -37.16 13.09 -0.09
CA LYS A 4 -36.13 14.12 -0.06
C LYS A 4 -34.77 13.52 -0.51
N ARG A 5 -34.19 14.08 -1.56
CA ARG A 5 -32.84 13.63 -1.98
C ARG A 5 -31.82 13.94 -0.90
N ARG A 6 -31.03 12.95 -0.55
CA ARG A 6 -29.90 13.05 0.38
C ARG A 6 -28.63 13.43 -0.39
N LYS A 7 -27.74 14.19 0.21
CA LYS A 7 -26.47 14.54 -0.41
C LYS A 7 -25.30 13.99 0.39
N VAL A 8 -24.44 13.21 -0.25
CA VAL A 8 -23.21 12.68 0.33
C VAL A 8 -22.01 13.32 -0.33
N VAL A 9 -21.07 13.82 0.47
CA VAL A 9 -19.79 14.37 -0.03
C VAL A 9 -18.67 13.39 0.30
N VAL A 10 -17.89 13.05 -0.70
CA VAL A 10 -16.65 12.27 -0.57
C VAL A 10 -15.47 13.21 -0.70
N VAL A 11 -14.63 13.30 0.31
CA VAL A 11 -13.45 14.16 0.36
C VAL A 11 -12.21 13.33 0.08
N GLY A 12 -11.58 13.54 -1.09
CA GLY A 12 -10.40 12.83 -1.57
C GLY A 12 -10.70 11.88 -2.71
N GLY A 13 -10.05 12.13 -3.86
CA GLY A 13 -10.16 11.35 -5.10
C GLY A 13 -9.13 10.24 -5.24
N GLY A 14 -8.60 9.70 -4.13
CA GLY A 14 -7.82 8.47 -4.12
C GLY A 14 -8.68 7.23 -4.34
N ILE A 15 -8.05 6.04 -4.42
CA ILE A 15 -8.77 4.80 -4.74
C ILE A 15 -9.92 4.51 -3.77
N THR A 16 -9.77 4.81 -2.47
CA THR A 16 -10.82 4.63 -1.47
C THR A 16 -12.04 5.51 -1.76
N GLY A 17 -11.81 6.81 -1.96
CA GLY A 17 -12.91 7.76 -2.23
C GLY A 17 -13.60 7.50 -3.58
N LEU A 18 -12.83 7.18 -4.62
CA LEU A 18 -13.38 6.78 -5.92
C LEU A 18 -14.25 5.53 -5.81
N THR A 19 -13.77 4.51 -5.10
CA THR A 19 -14.51 3.27 -4.86
C THR A 19 -15.81 3.55 -4.07
N ALA A 20 -15.74 4.39 -3.05
CA ALA A 20 -16.92 4.78 -2.28
C ALA A 20 -17.96 5.50 -3.15
N ALA A 21 -17.54 6.48 -3.95
CA ALA A 21 -18.43 7.20 -4.85
C ALA A 21 -19.06 6.26 -5.90
N PHE A 22 -18.26 5.34 -6.48
CA PHE A 22 -18.74 4.38 -7.46
C PHE A 22 -19.79 3.44 -6.86
N TYR A 23 -19.51 2.81 -5.70
CA TYR A 23 -20.48 1.87 -5.11
C TYR A 23 -21.74 2.56 -4.62
N MET A 24 -21.64 3.78 -4.06
CA MET A 24 -22.85 4.56 -3.74
C MET A 24 -23.71 4.85 -4.97
N GLN A 25 -23.09 5.25 -6.11
CA GLN A 25 -23.84 5.48 -7.35
C GLN A 25 -24.41 4.19 -7.93
N LYS A 26 -23.66 3.10 -7.88
CA LYS A 26 -24.10 1.77 -8.34
C LYS A 26 -25.34 1.33 -7.58
N GLU A 27 -25.30 1.37 -6.24
CA GLU A 27 -26.46 1.02 -5.38
C GLU A 27 -27.64 1.97 -5.60
N ALA A 28 -27.37 3.28 -5.66
CA ALA A 28 -28.40 4.28 -5.92
C ALA A 28 -29.14 4.01 -7.24
N ARG A 29 -28.39 3.63 -8.29
CA ARG A 29 -28.99 3.33 -9.59
C ARG A 29 -29.77 2.02 -9.60
N VAL A 30 -29.26 0.97 -8.95
CA VAL A 30 -29.90 -0.36 -8.91
C VAL A 30 -31.17 -0.34 -8.07
N LYS A 31 -31.18 0.43 -6.97
CA LYS A 31 -32.26 0.49 -5.98
C LYS A 31 -33.11 1.76 -6.07
N GLU A 32 -32.86 2.61 -7.08
CA GLU A 32 -33.56 3.88 -7.31
C GLU A 32 -33.53 4.83 -6.08
N LEU A 33 -32.40 4.84 -5.36
CA LEU A 33 -32.27 5.63 -4.13
C LEU A 33 -32.13 7.13 -4.43
N PRO A 34 -32.78 8.01 -3.68
CA PRO A 34 -32.74 9.45 -3.87
C PRO A 34 -31.46 10.05 -3.22
N VAL A 35 -30.28 9.73 -3.75
CA VAL A 35 -28.99 10.23 -3.26
C VAL A 35 -28.21 10.95 -4.36
N ASP A 36 -27.63 12.09 -4.00
CA ASP A 36 -26.68 12.85 -4.82
C ASP A 36 -25.29 12.71 -4.22
N ILE A 37 -24.30 12.39 -5.03
CA ILE A 37 -22.93 12.17 -4.58
C ILE A 37 -22.02 13.22 -5.21
N VAL A 38 -21.18 13.85 -4.39
CA VAL A 38 -20.18 14.82 -4.81
C VAL A 38 -18.83 14.37 -4.28
N LEU A 39 -17.87 14.12 -5.17
CA LEU A 39 -16.49 13.83 -4.82
C LEU A 39 -15.63 15.08 -5.03
N VAL A 40 -14.91 15.51 -3.98
CA VAL A 40 -14.05 16.69 -3.99
C VAL A 40 -12.59 16.24 -3.93
N GLU A 41 -11.80 16.64 -4.94
CA GLU A 41 -10.37 16.33 -5.04
C GLU A 41 -9.55 17.61 -5.19
N SER A 42 -8.52 17.77 -4.37
CA SER A 42 -7.68 18.97 -4.33
C SER A 42 -6.75 19.10 -5.53
N SER A 43 -6.37 18.02 -6.17
CA SER A 43 -5.54 18.01 -7.37
C SER A 43 -6.39 18.03 -8.65
N LEU A 44 -5.74 18.33 -9.79
CA LEU A 44 -6.39 18.27 -11.10
C LEU A 44 -6.55 16.84 -11.63
N ARG A 45 -5.96 15.84 -10.95
CA ARG A 45 -6.06 14.43 -11.30
C ARG A 45 -6.63 13.60 -10.15
N LEU A 46 -7.24 12.48 -10.48
CA LEU A 46 -7.70 11.47 -9.53
C LEU A 46 -6.63 10.37 -9.32
N GLY A 47 -6.91 9.42 -8.43
CA GLY A 47 -6.07 8.26 -8.15
C GLY A 47 -5.13 8.42 -6.95
N GLY A 48 -4.91 9.63 -6.46
CA GLY A 48 -4.03 9.87 -5.33
C GLY A 48 -2.61 9.35 -5.58
N LYS A 49 -2.21 8.27 -4.89
CA LYS A 49 -0.89 7.64 -5.02
C LYS A 49 -0.76 6.74 -6.27
N ILE A 50 -1.84 6.33 -6.89
CA ILE A 50 -1.81 5.57 -8.14
C ILE A 50 -1.56 6.54 -9.28
N GLN A 51 -0.44 6.34 -9.99
CA GLN A 51 -0.06 7.14 -11.13
C GLN A 51 0.83 6.32 -12.06
N THR A 52 0.40 6.18 -13.31
CA THR A 52 1.13 5.48 -14.37
C THR A 52 1.61 6.46 -15.43
N HIS A 53 2.88 6.41 -15.80
CA HIS A 53 3.44 7.15 -16.93
C HIS A 53 3.51 6.23 -18.15
N ARG A 54 2.84 6.62 -19.25
CA ARG A 54 2.81 5.86 -20.51
C ARG A 54 3.44 6.70 -21.61
N LYS A 55 4.57 6.23 -22.15
CA LYS A 55 5.31 6.97 -23.19
C LYS A 55 6.17 6.01 -24.01
N ASN A 56 6.13 6.11 -25.32
CA ASN A 56 7.01 5.38 -26.24
C ASN A 56 7.03 3.84 -26.00
N GLY A 57 5.91 3.24 -25.64
CA GLY A 57 5.79 1.81 -25.34
C GLY A 57 6.23 1.41 -23.93
N PHE A 58 6.67 2.38 -23.10
CA PHE A 58 6.91 2.16 -21.68
C PHE A 58 5.63 2.39 -20.87
N ILE A 59 5.42 1.53 -19.87
CA ILE A 59 4.39 1.67 -18.84
C ILE A 59 5.13 1.69 -17.50
N ILE A 60 5.19 2.86 -16.88
CA ILE A 60 6.01 3.12 -15.69
C ILE A 60 5.11 3.56 -14.54
N GLU A 61 5.05 2.75 -13.50
CA GLU A 61 4.33 3.11 -12.30
C GLU A 61 5.15 4.12 -11.47
N ARG A 62 4.56 5.25 -11.17
CA ARG A 62 5.22 6.28 -10.33
C ARG A 62 4.94 6.06 -8.85
N GLY A 63 3.79 5.51 -8.49
CA GLY A 63 3.36 5.16 -7.15
C GLY A 63 3.50 3.66 -6.84
N PRO A 64 2.47 2.94 -6.37
CA PRO A 64 2.51 1.49 -6.26
C PRO A 64 2.71 0.84 -7.64
N GLU A 65 3.38 -0.32 -7.69
CA GLU A 65 3.59 -1.06 -8.94
C GLU A 65 2.52 -2.13 -9.17
N SER A 66 2.00 -2.67 -8.10
CA SER A 66 1.11 -3.83 -8.11
C SER A 66 0.40 -3.98 -6.77
N PHE A 67 -0.52 -4.90 -6.70
CA PHE A 67 -1.21 -5.27 -5.48
C PHE A 67 -1.29 -6.80 -5.34
N PHE A 68 -1.56 -7.25 -4.12
CA PHE A 68 -1.84 -8.64 -3.79
C PHE A 68 -3.27 -8.76 -3.29
N ASP A 69 -4.16 -9.32 -4.10
CA ASP A 69 -5.61 -9.35 -3.88
C ASP A 69 -6.05 -10.70 -3.27
N ARG A 70 -5.91 -10.85 -1.96
CA ARG A 70 -6.27 -12.07 -1.24
C ARG A 70 -7.77 -12.34 -1.23
N GLN A 71 -8.57 -11.30 -1.11
CA GLN A 71 -10.02 -11.38 -0.91
C GLN A 71 -10.80 -11.09 -2.19
N ASN A 72 -10.09 -10.92 -3.32
CA ASN A 72 -10.66 -10.57 -4.61
C ASN A 72 -11.39 -9.21 -4.63
N ASP A 73 -11.04 -8.28 -3.74
CA ASP A 73 -11.71 -6.97 -3.67
C ASP A 73 -11.47 -6.14 -4.94
N VAL A 74 -10.24 -6.11 -5.44
CA VAL A 74 -9.91 -5.41 -6.69
C VAL A 74 -10.47 -6.17 -7.89
N TYR A 75 -10.42 -7.51 -7.88
CA TYR A 75 -11.03 -8.32 -8.93
C TYR A 75 -12.54 -8.07 -9.05
N MET A 76 -13.26 -8.02 -7.92
CA MET A 76 -14.69 -7.73 -7.91
C MET A 76 -14.98 -6.31 -8.40
N LEU A 77 -14.19 -5.32 -7.99
CA LEU A 77 -14.32 -3.96 -8.51
C LEU A 77 -14.03 -3.91 -10.02
N ALA A 78 -12.97 -4.57 -10.48
CA ALA A 78 -12.64 -4.64 -11.90
C ALA A 78 -13.77 -5.29 -12.72
N LYS A 79 -14.39 -6.35 -12.18
CA LYS A 79 -15.55 -7.01 -12.79
C LYS A 79 -16.76 -6.07 -12.85
N ASP A 80 -17.05 -5.36 -11.79
CA ASP A 80 -18.14 -4.37 -11.75
C ASP A 80 -17.93 -3.22 -12.74
N LEU A 81 -16.67 -2.92 -13.07
CA LEU A 81 -16.27 -1.92 -14.06
C LEU A 81 -16.13 -2.49 -15.48
N GLY A 82 -16.21 -3.82 -15.67
CA GLY A 82 -16.04 -4.49 -16.97
C GLY A 82 -14.60 -4.49 -17.50
N ILE A 83 -13.61 -4.50 -16.61
CA ILE A 83 -12.17 -4.50 -16.95
C ILE A 83 -11.39 -5.65 -16.30
N GLU A 84 -12.04 -6.68 -15.80
CA GLU A 84 -11.39 -7.84 -15.18
C GLU A 84 -10.47 -8.58 -16.14
N ASN A 85 -10.76 -8.55 -17.41
CA ASN A 85 -9.93 -9.14 -18.48
C ASN A 85 -8.61 -8.40 -18.73
N LYS A 86 -8.46 -7.17 -18.20
CA LYS A 86 -7.21 -6.40 -18.26
C LYS A 86 -6.29 -6.67 -17.07
N LEU A 87 -6.73 -7.48 -16.09
CA LEU A 87 -5.89 -7.90 -14.98
C LEU A 87 -4.83 -8.89 -15.47
N ILE A 88 -3.59 -8.62 -15.11
CA ILE A 88 -2.45 -9.49 -15.41
C ILE A 88 -1.72 -9.85 -14.12
N MET A 89 -1.16 -11.08 -14.12
CA MET A 89 -0.36 -11.61 -13.02
C MET A 89 1.11 -11.33 -13.26
N SER A 90 1.86 -11.05 -12.20
CA SER A 90 3.31 -10.95 -12.28
C SER A 90 3.93 -12.27 -12.74
N LYS A 91 5.13 -12.21 -13.32
CA LYS A 91 6.00 -13.38 -13.38
C LYS A 91 6.72 -13.58 -12.06
N ASN A 92 7.11 -14.82 -11.77
CA ASN A 92 7.98 -15.17 -10.67
C ASN A 92 9.44 -15.24 -11.11
N GLY A 93 10.35 -14.93 -10.21
CA GLY A 93 11.77 -15.07 -10.45
C GLY A 93 12.64 -14.82 -9.21
N PRO A 94 13.95 -15.01 -9.35
CA PRO A 94 14.87 -14.91 -8.23
C PRO A 94 14.85 -13.53 -7.57
N THR A 95 14.79 -13.54 -6.25
CA THR A 95 14.87 -12.34 -5.41
C THR A 95 16.09 -12.47 -4.50
N TYR A 96 16.76 -11.34 -4.26
CA TYR A 96 18.01 -11.30 -3.51
C TYR A 96 17.93 -10.33 -2.33
N VAL A 97 18.85 -10.48 -1.38
CA VAL A 97 19.19 -9.45 -0.40
C VAL A 97 20.64 -9.01 -0.65
N ALA A 98 20.85 -7.71 -0.74
CA ALA A 98 22.18 -7.11 -0.76
C ALA A 98 22.66 -6.91 0.68
N ILE A 99 23.82 -7.53 1.00
CA ILE A 99 24.54 -7.34 2.26
C ILE A 99 25.96 -6.91 1.92
N GLY A 100 26.34 -5.69 2.28
CA GLY A 100 27.50 -5.07 1.69
C GLY A 100 27.34 -5.01 0.17
N SER A 101 28.38 -5.31 -0.59
CA SER A 101 28.37 -5.34 -2.07
C SER A 101 27.93 -6.69 -2.67
N ARG A 102 27.46 -7.66 -1.87
CA ARG A 102 27.11 -9.00 -2.36
C ARG A 102 25.62 -9.23 -2.36
N LEU A 103 25.13 -9.87 -3.43
CA LEU A 103 23.75 -10.33 -3.54
C LEU A 103 23.65 -11.79 -3.08
N TYR A 104 22.76 -12.03 -2.13
CA TYR A 104 22.45 -13.36 -1.61
C TYR A 104 21.04 -13.75 -2.04
N PRO A 105 20.86 -14.90 -2.69
CA PRO A 105 19.51 -15.32 -3.10
C PRO A 105 18.63 -15.61 -1.88
N ILE A 106 17.41 -15.13 -1.91
CA ILE A 106 16.39 -15.52 -0.93
C ILE A 106 15.82 -16.86 -1.38
N PRO A 107 15.74 -17.85 -0.49
CA PRO A 107 15.12 -19.13 -0.82
C PRO A 107 13.68 -18.93 -1.32
N GLY A 108 13.36 -19.39 -2.54
CA GLY A 108 12.06 -19.18 -3.20
C GLY A 108 10.87 -19.69 -2.38
N SER A 109 11.07 -20.77 -1.60
CA SER A 109 10.05 -21.30 -0.68
C SER A 109 9.61 -20.32 0.41
N LEU A 110 10.45 -19.33 0.76
CA LEU A 110 10.10 -18.30 1.73
C LEU A 110 9.23 -17.19 1.10
N LEU A 111 9.36 -16.98 -0.21
CA LEU A 111 8.65 -15.92 -0.94
C LEU A 111 7.39 -16.45 -1.63
N ALA A 112 7.46 -17.66 -2.18
CA ALA A 112 6.37 -18.24 -2.96
C ALA A 112 5.31 -18.94 -2.09
N GLY A 113 5.51 -18.97 -0.76
CA GLY A 113 4.58 -19.64 0.14
C GLY A 113 4.49 -21.14 -0.06
N GLU A 114 5.45 -21.75 -0.73
CA GLU A 114 5.63 -23.20 -0.65
C GLU A 114 5.93 -23.56 0.80
N THR A 115 5.49 -24.76 1.23
CA THR A 115 5.85 -25.29 2.56
C THR A 115 7.34 -25.05 2.77
N PRO A 116 7.75 -24.37 3.85
CA PRO A 116 9.15 -24.01 4.03
C PRO A 116 9.99 -25.27 4.03
N HIS A 117 10.62 -25.53 2.88
CA HIS A 117 11.65 -26.55 2.81
C HIS A 117 12.81 -26.02 3.64
N ILE A 118 13.14 -26.71 4.73
CA ILE A 118 14.23 -26.34 5.64
C ILE A 118 15.57 -26.38 4.89
N SER A 119 15.69 -27.21 3.85
CA SER A 119 16.90 -27.40 3.06
C SER A 119 17.45 -26.08 2.45
N PRO A 120 16.68 -25.24 1.73
CA PRO A 120 17.21 -23.98 1.18
C PRO A 120 17.65 -22.98 2.25
N PHE A 121 17.00 -23.00 3.43
CA PHE A 121 17.42 -22.19 4.57
C PHE A 121 18.77 -22.66 5.13
N ILE A 122 18.96 -23.98 5.27
CA ILE A 122 20.21 -24.56 5.77
C ILE A 122 21.39 -24.30 4.81
N THR A 123 21.16 -24.40 3.51
CA THR A 123 22.21 -24.22 2.48
C THR A 123 22.48 -22.76 2.13
N SER A 124 21.58 -21.84 2.51
CA SER A 124 21.73 -20.41 2.22
C SER A 124 23.00 -19.84 2.84
N GLY A 125 23.76 -19.07 2.06
CA GLY A 125 24.90 -18.26 2.54
C GLY A 125 24.49 -16.98 3.30
N LEU A 126 23.19 -16.73 3.40
CA LEU A 126 22.64 -15.51 4.03
C LEU A 126 22.84 -15.50 5.56
N PHE A 127 23.01 -16.69 6.17
CA PHE A 127 23.10 -16.87 7.61
C PHE A 127 24.30 -17.71 8.02
N SER A 128 24.92 -17.32 9.13
CA SER A 128 25.93 -18.14 9.80
C SER A 128 25.31 -19.42 10.39
N LEU A 129 26.16 -20.38 10.76
CA LEU A 129 25.70 -21.60 11.43
C LEU A 129 25.00 -21.27 12.77
N SER A 130 25.53 -20.33 13.54
CA SER A 130 24.91 -19.87 14.80
C SER A 130 23.54 -19.21 14.56
N GLY A 131 23.40 -18.42 13.53
CA GLY A 131 22.11 -17.82 13.12
C GLY A 131 21.07 -18.88 12.75
N LYS A 132 21.48 -19.90 12.00
CA LYS A 132 20.60 -21.04 11.65
C LYS A 132 20.14 -21.82 12.87
N ILE A 133 21.05 -22.14 13.80
CA ILE A 133 20.71 -22.80 15.07
C ILE A 133 19.77 -21.91 15.90
N ARG A 134 20.05 -20.61 15.99
CA ARG A 134 19.18 -19.68 16.72
C ARG A 134 17.77 -19.59 16.12
N ALA A 135 17.64 -19.56 14.80
CA ALA A 135 16.35 -19.57 14.11
C ALA A 135 15.56 -20.88 14.31
N ALA A 136 16.26 -22.03 14.37
CA ALA A 136 15.65 -23.31 14.72
C ALA A 136 15.06 -23.31 16.14
N GLY A 137 15.46 -22.37 16.99
CA GLY A 137 14.84 -22.13 18.30
C GLY A 137 13.34 -21.86 18.25
N ASP A 138 12.77 -21.38 17.13
CA ASP A 138 11.33 -21.21 16.96
C ASP A 138 10.53 -22.50 17.24
N PHE A 139 11.10 -23.68 16.98
CA PHE A 139 10.45 -24.96 17.27
C PHE A 139 10.33 -25.27 18.77
N ILE A 140 11.21 -24.68 19.60
CA ILE A 140 11.31 -24.98 21.04
C ILE A 140 10.80 -23.82 21.91
N LEU A 141 10.81 -22.61 21.43
CA LEU A 141 10.36 -21.43 22.18
C LEU A 141 8.89 -21.57 22.62
N PRO A 142 8.53 -21.08 23.81
CA PRO A 142 7.14 -21.05 24.25
C PRO A 142 6.30 -20.17 23.34
N ARG A 143 4.97 -20.39 23.37
CA ARG A 143 4.02 -19.48 22.70
C ARG A 143 4.31 -18.04 23.10
N SER A 144 4.16 -17.15 22.13
CA SER A 144 4.04 -15.74 22.48
C SER A 144 2.65 -15.51 23.05
N VAL A 145 2.54 -15.48 24.39
CA VAL A 145 1.33 -14.94 25.02
C VAL A 145 1.45 -13.44 24.84
N LEU A 146 0.77 -12.94 23.80
CA LEU A 146 0.75 -11.52 23.45
C LEU A 146 -0.52 -10.95 24.09
N ASN A 147 -0.40 -10.41 25.29
CA ASN A 147 -1.50 -9.69 25.92
C ASN A 147 -1.65 -8.27 25.34
N ASP A 148 -0.58 -7.77 24.71
CA ASP A 148 -0.48 -6.43 24.13
C ASP A 148 0.06 -6.51 22.70
N ASP A 149 -0.20 -5.47 21.92
CA ASP A 149 0.35 -5.31 20.58
C ASP A 149 1.89 -5.20 20.67
N LEU A 150 2.58 -5.87 19.75
CA LEU A 150 4.04 -5.89 19.67
C LEU A 150 4.54 -5.29 18.36
N SER A 151 5.77 -4.75 18.38
CA SER A 151 6.42 -4.36 17.14
C SER A 151 6.82 -5.58 16.30
N LEU A 152 6.83 -5.40 14.98
CA LEU A 152 7.32 -6.40 14.02
C LEU A 152 8.74 -6.84 14.38
N GLY A 153 9.63 -5.86 14.67
CA GLY A 153 11.02 -6.14 15.04
C GLY A 153 11.13 -7.00 16.29
N GLY A 154 10.37 -6.65 17.34
CA GLY A 154 10.33 -7.41 18.59
C GLY A 154 9.85 -8.85 18.39
N PHE A 155 8.77 -9.01 17.60
CA PHE A 155 8.20 -10.34 17.30
C PHE A 155 9.18 -11.24 16.53
N PHE A 156 9.71 -10.77 15.40
CA PHE A 156 10.56 -11.60 14.55
C PHE A 156 11.94 -11.86 15.16
N ARG A 157 12.55 -10.87 15.85
CA ARG A 157 13.84 -11.05 16.54
C ARG A 157 13.74 -12.07 17.66
N ARG A 158 12.64 -12.06 18.41
CA ARG A 158 12.38 -13.07 19.45
C ARG A 158 12.28 -14.48 18.83
N ARG A 159 11.62 -14.62 17.68
CA ARG A 159 11.39 -15.92 17.03
C ARG A 159 12.64 -16.45 16.35
N PHE A 160 13.25 -15.67 15.48
CA PHE A 160 14.28 -16.14 14.56
C PHE A 160 15.69 -15.67 14.93
N GLY A 161 15.81 -14.77 15.90
CA GLY A 161 17.10 -14.19 16.33
C GLY A 161 17.51 -12.97 15.50
N PRO A 162 18.58 -12.27 15.96
CA PRO A 162 18.99 -11.00 15.37
C PRO A 162 19.51 -11.13 13.94
N GLU A 163 20.25 -12.19 13.61
CA GLU A 163 20.86 -12.34 12.28
C GLU A 163 19.81 -12.56 11.17
N VAL A 164 18.85 -13.47 11.38
CA VAL A 164 17.76 -13.71 10.42
C VAL A 164 16.88 -12.46 10.33
N PHE A 165 16.66 -11.78 11.43
CA PHE A 165 15.95 -10.52 11.44
C PHE A 165 16.66 -9.47 10.58
N GLN A 166 17.95 -9.21 10.79
CA GLN A 166 18.71 -8.16 10.09
C GLN A 166 18.97 -8.46 8.62
N ASN A 167 19.24 -9.73 8.29
CA ASN A 167 19.65 -10.12 6.95
C ASN A 167 18.49 -10.51 6.03
N LEU A 168 17.30 -10.78 6.56
CA LEU A 168 16.15 -11.21 5.76
C LEU A 168 14.88 -10.41 6.08
N VAL A 169 14.42 -10.44 7.34
CA VAL A 169 13.10 -9.91 7.69
C VAL A 169 13.07 -8.39 7.55
N GLU A 170 14.07 -7.71 8.11
CA GLU A 170 14.16 -6.25 8.06
C GLU A 170 14.26 -5.72 6.62
N PRO A 171 15.16 -6.19 5.75
CA PRO A 171 15.22 -5.72 4.37
C PRO A 171 13.91 -5.91 3.60
N LEU A 172 13.26 -7.06 3.76
CA LEU A 172 11.99 -7.36 3.09
C LEU A 172 10.86 -6.44 3.56
N LEU A 173 10.69 -6.29 4.87
CA LEU A 173 9.58 -5.51 5.44
C LEU A 173 9.84 -4.01 5.35
N ALA A 174 11.04 -3.54 5.64
CA ALA A 174 11.39 -2.13 5.51
C ALA A 174 11.38 -1.67 4.05
N GLY A 175 11.83 -2.50 3.12
CA GLY A 175 11.75 -2.22 1.68
C GLY A 175 10.33 -2.17 1.14
N THR A 176 9.38 -2.87 1.79
CA THR A 176 7.97 -2.89 1.39
C THR A 176 7.16 -1.80 2.08
N LEU A 177 7.39 -1.58 3.39
CA LEU A 177 6.61 -0.67 4.23
C LEU A 177 7.26 0.71 4.39
N ALA A 178 8.51 0.86 3.95
CA ALA A 178 9.36 2.04 4.12
C ALA A 178 9.42 2.53 5.58
N GLY A 179 9.15 1.64 6.54
CA GLY A 179 8.97 1.94 7.95
C GLY A 179 10.11 1.49 8.84
N ASP A 180 10.08 1.99 10.07
CA ASP A 180 10.87 1.45 11.15
C ASP A 180 10.13 0.27 11.76
N ILE A 181 10.54 -0.95 11.38
CA ILE A 181 9.88 -2.18 11.83
C ILE A 181 10.00 -2.43 13.33
N GLU A 182 10.88 -1.69 14.03
CA GLU A 182 10.95 -1.69 15.50
C GLU A 182 9.78 -0.93 16.15
N GLN A 183 9.07 -0.10 15.40
CA GLN A 183 7.92 0.67 15.85
C GLN A 183 6.60 0.20 15.23
N LEU A 184 6.63 -0.46 14.09
CA LEU A 184 5.43 -0.93 13.40
C LEU A 184 4.74 -2.04 14.17
N SER A 185 3.43 -1.90 14.34
CA SER A 185 2.54 -2.88 14.98
C SER A 185 2.46 -4.18 14.21
N MET A 186 2.58 -5.29 14.92
CA MET A 186 2.40 -6.63 14.36
C MET A 186 0.91 -6.90 14.07
N SER A 187 0.00 -6.53 14.98
CA SER A 187 -1.44 -6.75 14.84
C SER A 187 -2.03 -5.94 13.68
N SER A 188 -1.65 -4.66 13.58
CA SER A 188 -2.19 -3.76 12.54
C SER A 188 -1.58 -3.99 11.15
N THR A 189 -0.34 -4.54 11.07
CA THR A 189 0.35 -4.72 9.78
C THR A 189 0.18 -6.14 9.25
N PHE A 190 0.27 -7.15 10.11
CA PHE A 190 0.14 -8.57 9.77
C PHE A 190 -0.77 -9.33 10.75
N PRO A 191 -2.07 -9.00 10.83
CA PRO A 191 -2.99 -9.58 11.81
C PRO A 191 -3.04 -11.10 11.76
N GLN A 192 -2.98 -11.69 10.57
CA GLN A 192 -3.02 -13.14 10.40
C GLN A 192 -1.78 -13.83 10.99
N LEU A 193 -0.59 -13.21 10.87
CA LEU A 193 0.63 -13.73 11.48
C LEU A 193 0.64 -13.54 12.99
N TYR A 194 0.08 -12.44 13.45
CA TYR A 194 -0.14 -12.18 14.86
C TYR A 194 -1.00 -13.32 15.48
N GLU A 195 -2.15 -13.62 14.86
CA GLU A 195 -3.01 -14.73 15.28
C GLU A 195 -2.30 -16.09 15.25
N LEU A 196 -1.53 -16.39 14.19
CA LEU A 196 -0.77 -17.63 14.12
C LEU A 196 0.27 -17.74 15.24
N GLY A 197 0.95 -16.63 15.55
CA GLY A 197 1.92 -16.56 16.65
C GLY A 197 1.28 -16.80 18.02
N GLN A 198 0.00 -16.43 18.17
CA GLN A 198 -0.79 -16.72 19.39
C GLN A 198 -1.27 -18.17 19.43
N LYS A 199 -1.76 -18.72 18.30
CA LYS A 199 -2.34 -20.08 18.21
C LYS A 199 -1.28 -21.18 18.29
N HIS A 200 -0.10 -20.95 17.73
CA HIS A 200 0.95 -21.97 17.57
C HIS A 200 2.22 -21.62 18.35
N ARG A 201 2.83 -22.68 18.94
CA ARG A 201 4.12 -22.56 19.64
C ARG A 201 5.23 -22.11 18.68
N SER A 202 5.30 -22.71 17.49
CA SER A 202 6.21 -22.36 16.41
C SER A 202 5.47 -21.64 15.29
N LEU A 203 5.97 -20.49 14.85
CA LEU A 203 5.41 -19.77 13.72
C LEU A 203 5.54 -20.55 12.42
N LEU A 204 6.68 -21.21 12.21
CA LEU A 204 6.91 -22.04 11.02
C LEU A 204 5.94 -23.23 10.95
N VAL A 205 5.66 -23.89 12.09
CA VAL A 205 4.67 -24.97 12.16
C VAL A 205 3.25 -24.43 11.97
N GLY A 206 2.95 -23.25 12.52
CA GLY A 206 1.68 -22.55 12.33
C GLY A 206 1.42 -22.23 10.85
N LEU A 207 2.39 -21.65 10.17
CA LEU A 207 2.34 -21.37 8.74
C LEU A 207 2.10 -22.63 7.91
N LYS A 208 2.83 -23.70 8.21
CA LYS A 208 2.65 -25.01 7.53
C LYS A 208 1.26 -25.61 7.74
N LYS A 209 0.70 -25.52 8.96
CA LYS A 209 -0.61 -26.11 9.30
C LYS A 209 -1.79 -25.30 8.78
N SER A 210 -1.63 -23.99 8.69
CA SER A 210 -2.71 -23.10 8.23
C SER A 210 -2.88 -23.10 6.72
N ASN A 211 -2.04 -23.82 5.97
CA ASN A 211 -1.90 -23.67 4.52
C ASN A 211 -1.79 -22.18 4.10
N MET A 212 -1.53 -21.31 5.07
CA MET A 212 -1.30 -19.89 4.80
C MET A 212 0.11 -19.76 4.25
N ASN A 213 0.15 -19.65 2.97
CA ASN A 213 1.32 -19.12 2.31
C ASN A 213 1.46 -17.65 2.75
N PHE A 214 2.62 -17.29 3.28
CA PHE A 214 2.88 -15.95 3.77
C PHE A 214 2.54 -14.87 2.73
N LEU A 215 2.52 -15.24 1.45
CA LEU A 215 2.32 -14.38 0.30
C LEU A 215 1.38 -14.94 -0.78
N SER A 216 0.77 -16.12 -0.67
CA SER A 216 -0.10 -16.64 -1.74
C SER A 216 -1.26 -17.53 -1.27
N ASN A 217 -2.36 -17.55 -2.02
CA ASN A 217 -3.41 -18.57 -1.93
C ASN A 217 -3.03 -19.79 -2.81
N GLU A 218 -3.42 -21.01 -2.38
CA GLU A 218 -3.06 -22.31 -2.94
C GLU A 218 -3.37 -22.56 -4.43
N ALA A 219 -4.01 -21.64 -5.12
CA ALA A 219 -4.56 -21.90 -6.45
C ALA A 219 -3.67 -21.47 -7.62
N PHE A 220 -2.49 -20.89 -7.42
CA PHE A 220 -1.70 -20.35 -8.51
C PHE A 220 -0.40 -21.12 -8.80
N VAL A 221 -0.40 -21.69 -9.98
CA VAL A 221 0.60 -22.47 -10.69
C VAL A 221 2.02 -21.89 -10.57
N LYS A 222 3.00 -22.76 -10.47
CA LYS A 222 4.46 -22.51 -10.31
C LYS A 222 5.10 -21.45 -11.23
N GLU A 223 4.43 -21.03 -12.29
CA GLU A 223 4.95 -20.06 -13.28
C GLU A 223 4.38 -18.64 -13.13
N LYS A 224 3.24 -18.46 -12.44
CA LYS A 224 2.62 -17.14 -12.25
C LYS A 224 2.91 -16.61 -10.86
N GLY A 225 3.24 -15.31 -10.78
CA GLY A 225 3.42 -14.62 -9.52
C GLY A 225 2.09 -14.35 -8.81
N ILE A 226 2.21 -13.88 -7.60
CA ILE A 226 1.06 -13.60 -6.73
C ILE A 226 0.57 -12.15 -6.84
N PHE A 227 1.39 -11.27 -7.41
CA PHE A 227 1.04 -9.87 -7.58
C PHE A 227 0.25 -9.67 -8.86
N GLN A 228 -0.65 -8.68 -8.82
CA GLN A 228 -1.51 -8.31 -9.93
C GLN A 228 -1.31 -6.83 -10.27
N THR A 229 -1.52 -6.50 -11.53
CA THR A 229 -1.65 -5.14 -12.06
C THR A 229 -2.61 -5.16 -13.25
N PHE A 230 -2.82 -4.01 -13.90
CA PHE A 230 -3.56 -3.94 -15.15
C PHE A 230 -2.60 -3.86 -16.35
N GLU A 231 -3.00 -4.38 -17.48
CA GLU A 231 -2.20 -4.40 -18.72
C GLU A 231 -1.69 -3.00 -19.11
N GLY A 232 -2.50 -1.98 -18.90
CA GLY A 232 -2.14 -0.57 -19.12
C GLY A 232 -1.54 0.13 -17.92
N GLY A 233 -1.23 -0.57 -16.82
CA GLY A 233 -0.81 -0.01 -15.53
C GLY A 233 -1.98 0.27 -14.60
N LEU A 234 -1.68 0.51 -13.34
CA LEU A 234 -2.68 0.67 -12.25
C LEU A 234 -3.64 1.84 -12.47
N GLU A 235 -3.22 2.89 -13.16
CA GLU A 235 -4.07 4.06 -13.44
C GLU A 235 -5.28 3.70 -14.31
N THR A 236 -5.25 2.56 -15.04
CA THR A 236 -6.40 2.00 -15.77
C THR A 236 -7.62 1.81 -14.87
N LEU A 237 -7.42 1.41 -13.61
CA LEU A 237 -8.50 1.29 -12.63
C LEU A 237 -9.09 2.66 -12.26
N VAL A 238 -8.23 3.66 -12.07
CA VAL A 238 -8.63 5.03 -11.74
C VAL A 238 -9.39 5.68 -12.89
N GLU A 239 -8.86 5.56 -14.11
CA GLU A 239 -9.49 6.05 -15.35
C GLU A 239 -10.90 5.46 -15.50
N LYS A 240 -11.02 4.15 -15.29
CA LYS A 240 -12.31 3.46 -15.45
C LYS A 240 -13.31 3.82 -14.35
N LEU A 241 -12.85 4.01 -13.11
CA LEU A 241 -13.69 4.54 -12.03
C LEU A 241 -14.21 5.94 -12.38
N GLU A 242 -13.33 6.84 -12.83
CA GLU A 242 -13.74 8.20 -13.23
C GLU A 242 -14.77 8.19 -14.36
N GLU A 243 -14.54 7.40 -15.42
CA GLU A 243 -15.47 7.24 -16.54
C GLU A 243 -16.84 6.70 -16.11
N SER A 244 -16.88 5.88 -15.05
CA SER A 244 -18.11 5.24 -14.57
C SER A 244 -18.95 6.14 -13.66
N LEU A 245 -18.38 7.25 -13.19
CA LEU A 245 -19.12 8.22 -12.38
C LEU A 245 -20.00 9.13 -13.26
N LEU A 246 -21.15 9.53 -12.74
CA LEU A 246 -22.07 10.43 -13.46
C LEU A 246 -21.41 11.79 -13.68
N PRO A 247 -21.67 12.45 -14.81
CA PRO A 247 -21.20 13.80 -15.07
C PRO A 247 -21.58 14.77 -13.92
N GLY A 248 -20.62 15.60 -13.50
CA GLY A 248 -20.82 16.55 -12.40
C GLY A 248 -20.63 15.97 -10.99
N THR A 249 -20.35 14.66 -10.86
CA THR A 249 -20.03 14.06 -9.55
C THR A 249 -18.70 14.54 -9.00
N VAL A 250 -17.69 14.77 -9.85
CA VAL A 250 -16.31 15.06 -9.44
C VAL A 250 -15.98 16.53 -9.55
N LEU A 251 -15.50 17.12 -8.47
CA LEU A 251 -14.91 18.47 -8.41
C LEU A 251 -13.40 18.36 -8.22
N LYS A 252 -12.62 18.57 -9.29
CA LYS A 252 -11.16 18.55 -9.27
C LYS A 252 -10.58 19.95 -9.05
N GLY A 253 -9.39 20.04 -8.46
CA GLY A 253 -8.72 21.31 -8.17
C GLY A 253 -9.36 22.10 -7.03
N VAL A 254 -10.25 21.47 -6.26
CA VAL A 254 -10.99 22.09 -5.18
C VAL A 254 -10.66 21.38 -3.87
N LYS A 255 -10.23 22.15 -2.87
CA LYS A 255 -9.80 21.63 -1.58
C LYS A 255 -10.88 21.88 -0.51
N VAL A 256 -11.16 20.86 0.27
CA VAL A 256 -11.94 21.00 1.50
C VAL A 256 -11.03 21.59 2.57
N GLU A 257 -11.41 22.73 3.13
CA GLU A 257 -10.67 23.39 4.21
C GLU A 257 -11.22 23.04 5.59
N GLU A 258 -12.54 22.84 5.69
CA GLU A 258 -13.21 22.61 6.96
C GLU A 258 -14.55 21.88 6.78
N ILE A 259 -14.98 21.16 7.80
CA ILE A 259 -16.32 20.62 7.94
C ILE A 259 -16.95 21.25 9.18
N GLU A 260 -18.09 21.90 9.01
CA GLU A 260 -18.85 22.60 10.06
C GLU A 260 -20.19 21.92 10.33
N HIS A 261 -20.73 22.12 11.52
CA HIS A 261 -22.12 21.74 11.81
C HIS A 261 -23.09 22.53 10.94
N GLY A 262 -24.03 21.81 10.35
CA GLY A 262 -25.17 22.39 9.67
C GLY A 262 -26.40 22.47 10.58
N LYS A 263 -27.55 22.85 10.03
CA LYS A 263 -28.85 22.71 10.66
C LYS A 263 -29.39 21.30 10.42
N ASP A 264 -30.27 20.80 11.30
CA ASP A 264 -31.01 19.56 11.11
C ASP A 264 -30.10 18.32 10.89
N ASN A 265 -29.08 18.17 11.72
CA ASN A 265 -28.10 17.07 11.65
C ASN A 265 -27.36 16.96 10.29
N THR A 266 -27.32 18.03 9.51
CA THR A 266 -26.49 18.11 8.31
C THR A 266 -25.12 18.68 8.64
N VAL A 267 -24.19 18.55 7.70
CA VAL A 267 -22.85 19.17 7.78
C VAL A 267 -22.65 20.13 6.60
N LYS A 268 -21.80 21.10 6.79
CA LYS A 268 -21.34 22.01 5.73
C LYS A 268 -19.89 21.72 5.43
N VAL A 269 -19.60 21.38 4.20
CA VAL A 269 -18.25 21.21 3.68
C VAL A 269 -17.79 22.52 3.07
N VAL A 270 -16.82 23.17 3.71
CA VAL A 270 -16.28 24.48 3.29
C VAL A 270 -15.09 24.25 2.34
N LEU A 271 -15.12 24.87 1.19
CA LEU A 271 -14.13 24.74 0.14
C LEU A 271 -13.15 25.93 0.14
N ASN A 272 -11.97 25.74 -0.45
CA ASN A 272 -10.93 26.78 -0.52
C ASN A 272 -11.30 28.03 -1.34
N ASN A 273 -12.36 27.95 -2.14
CA ASN A 273 -12.96 29.09 -2.86
C ASN A 273 -14.10 29.76 -2.09
N PHE A 274 -14.22 29.47 -0.78
CA PHE A 274 -15.27 29.94 0.13
C PHE A 274 -16.68 29.46 -0.18
N SER A 275 -16.90 28.64 -1.21
CA SER A 275 -18.17 28.01 -1.42
C SER A 275 -18.42 26.90 -0.38
N GLN A 276 -19.69 26.57 -0.14
CA GLN A 276 -20.09 25.56 0.83
C GLN A 276 -20.99 24.53 0.19
N ILE A 277 -20.80 23.28 0.53
CA ILE A 277 -21.70 22.18 0.15
C ILE A 277 -22.40 21.70 1.41
N LYS A 278 -23.73 21.82 1.43
CA LYS A 278 -24.55 21.19 2.48
C LYS A 278 -24.67 19.70 2.18
N ALA A 279 -24.34 18.85 3.15
CA ALA A 279 -24.35 17.40 3.03
C ALA A 279 -25.13 16.75 4.18
N ASP A 280 -25.81 15.65 3.89
CA ASP A 280 -26.44 14.80 4.89
C ASP A 280 -25.40 13.83 5.51
N ALA A 281 -24.37 13.44 4.73
CA ALA A 281 -23.23 12.66 5.24
C ALA A 281 -21.94 13.00 4.48
N VAL A 282 -20.80 12.70 5.10
CA VAL A 282 -19.46 12.94 4.51
C VAL A 282 -18.56 11.73 4.73
N ILE A 283 -17.83 11.34 3.68
CA ILE A 283 -16.73 10.39 3.76
C ILE A 283 -15.42 11.15 3.59
N VAL A 284 -14.55 11.11 4.60
CA VAL A 284 -13.22 11.71 4.55
C VAL A 284 -12.19 10.61 4.20
N ALA A 285 -11.82 10.56 2.92
CA ALA A 285 -10.89 9.59 2.35
C ALA A 285 -9.52 10.23 2.05
N THR A 286 -9.06 11.10 2.94
CA THR A 286 -7.79 11.84 2.82
C THR A 286 -6.70 11.28 3.73
N PRO A 287 -5.42 11.63 3.52
CA PRO A 287 -4.37 11.37 4.48
C PRO A 287 -4.69 11.92 5.88
N PHE A 288 -4.19 11.26 6.94
CA PHE A 288 -4.49 11.59 8.34
C PHE A 288 -4.18 13.05 8.71
N ASN A 289 -3.10 13.61 8.17
CA ASN A 289 -2.72 15.02 8.39
C ASN A 289 -3.71 15.99 7.76
N VAL A 290 -4.31 15.65 6.61
CA VAL A 290 -5.36 16.44 5.96
C VAL A 290 -6.66 16.30 6.75
N ALA A 291 -7.03 15.07 7.14
CA ALA A 291 -8.20 14.83 7.98
C ALA A 291 -8.13 15.64 9.29
N HIS A 292 -6.98 15.57 10.00
CA HIS A 292 -6.78 16.40 11.19
C HIS A 292 -6.95 17.90 10.91
N LYS A 293 -6.40 18.40 9.78
CA LYS A 293 -6.51 19.81 9.42
C LYS A 293 -7.96 20.25 9.21
N ILE A 294 -8.77 19.43 8.55
CA ILE A 294 -10.19 19.70 8.27
C ILE A 294 -10.98 19.91 9.57
N PHE A 295 -10.63 19.21 10.67
CA PHE A 295 -11.32 19.30 11.96
C PHE A 295 -10.58 20.13 13.01
N SER A 296 -9.49 20.78 12.66
CA SER A 296 -8.61 21.49 13.60
C SER A 296 -9.30 22.63 14.37
N LYS A 297 -10.25 23.34 13.75
CA LYS A 297 -11.02 24.42 14.42
C LYS A 297 -11.96 23.89 15.50
N HIS A 298 -12.38 22.63 15.41
CA HIS A 298 -13.17 21.95 16.43
C HIS A 298 -12.30 21.32 17.49
N ASN A 299 -10.96 21.41 17.38
CA ASN A 299 -9.99 20.75 18.25
C ASN A 299 -10.18 19.22 18.32
N LEU A 300 -10.67 18.61 17.23
CA LEU A 300 -10.88 17.17 17.11
C LEU A 300 -9.74 16.48 16.38
N LEU A 301 -9.69 15.16 16.49
CA LEU A 301 -8.74 14.25 15.82
C LEU A 301 -7.29 14.60 16.16
N THR A 302 -7.04 15.15 17.35
CA THR A 302 -5.70 15.61 17.76
C THR A 302 -4.69 14.49 17.89
N GLU A 303 -5.15 13.26 18.18
CA GLU A 303 -4.29 12.06 18.20
C GLU A 303 -3.63 11.77 16.86
N LEU A 304 -4.25 12.18 15.74
CA LEU A 304 -3.67 12.02 14.40
C LEU A 304 -2.37 12.82 14.21
N LYS A 305 -2.12 13.87 15.02
CA LYS A 305 -0.84 14.62 14.99
C LYS A 305 0.37 13.75 15.33
N SER A 306 0.17 12.73 16.16
CA SER A 306 1.23 11.82 16.58
C SER A 306 1.55 10.74 15.52
N MET A 307 0.71 10.59 14.52
CA MET A 307 0.95 9.62 13.44
C MET A 307 2.12 10.06 12.56
N LYS A 308 2.90 9.08 12.17
CA LYS A 308 4.02 9.27 11.26
C LYS A 308 3.67 8.74 9.87
N ALA A 309 4.31 9.28 8.86
CA ALA A 309 4.29 8.73 7.52
C ALA A 309 5.69 8.83 6.91
N ALA A 310 6.14 7.78 6.24
CA ALA A 310 7.41 7.80 5.56
C ALA A 310 7.34 8.64 4.28
N THR A 311 8.43 9.35 4.01
CA THR A 311 8.71 10.02 2.74
C THR A 311 9.64 9.13 1.93
N ILE A 312 9.23 8.78 0.72
CA ILE A 312 9.97 7.92 -0.20
C ILE A 312 10.06 8.53 -1.58
N ALA A 313 11.01 8.08 -2.36
CA ALA A 313 10.96 8.29 -3.81
C ALA A 313 11.15 6.96 -4.55
N THR A 314 10.49 6.85 -5.71
CA THR A 314 10.78 5.83 -6.69
C THR A 314 11.63 6.44 -7.79
N VAL A 315 12.69 5.74 -8.15
CA VAL A 315 13.63 6.15 -9.21
C VAL A 315 13.60 5.05 -10.28
N THR A 316 12.94 5.34 -11.37
CA THR A 316 12.85 4.41 -12.49
C THR A 316 13.86 4.81 -13.55
N MET A 317 14.75 3.89 -13.88
CA MET A 317 15.82 4.08 -14.88
C MET A 317 15.64 3.11 -16.04
N VAL A 318 15.72 3.62 -17.25
CA VAL A 318 15.68 2.85 -18.49
C VAL A 318 17.09 2.65 -18.99
N PHE A 319 17.49 1.42 -19.23
CA PHE A 319 18.77 1.05 -19.80
C PHE A 319 18.60 0.24 -21.08
N LYS A 320 19.57 0.26 -21.98
CA LYS A 320 19.66 -0.74 -23.04
C LYS A 320 20.13 -2.08 -22.46
N LYS A 321 19.66 -3.19 -23.02
CA LYS A 321 20.02 -4.54 -22.53
C LYS A 321 21.51 -4.78 -22.40
N GLU A 322 22.29 -4.27 -23.35
CA GLU A 322 23.75 -4.41 -23.40
C GLU A 322 24.49 -3.74 -22.23
N GLN A 323 23.81 -2.86 -21.50
CA GLN A 323 24.38 -2.17 -20.33
C GLN A 323 24.32 -3.01 -19.04
N LEU A 324 23.56 -4.10 -19.04
CA LEU A 324 23.40 -5.00 -17.90
C LEU A 324 24.08 -6.34 -18.17
N GLY A 325 24.69 -6.93 -17.12
CA GLY A 325 25.16 -8.31 -17.15
C GLY A 325 24.01 -9.34 -17.10
N ASP A 326 24.38 -10.62 -17.19
CA ASP A 326 23.44 -11.76 -17.25
C ASP A 326 22.84 -12.16 -15.89
N LEU A 327 22.79 -11.24 -14.91
CA LEU A 327 22.19 -11.53 -13.61
C LEU A 327 20.70 -11.85 -13.78
N ASP A 328 20.32 -13.09 -13.47
CA ASP A 328 18.92 -13.49 -13.41
C ASP A 328 18.32 -13.04 -12.08
N ALA A 329 17.73 -11.84 -12.05
CA ALA A 329 17.08 -11.28 -10.88
C ALA A 329 15.76 -10.59 -11.25
N PHE A 330 14.77 -10.69 -10.35
CA PHE A 330 13.50 -9.97 -10.44
C PHE A 330 13.46 -8.79 -9.49
N SER A 331 14.11 -8.94 -8.33
CA SER A 331 14.26 -7.86 -7.36
C SER A 331 15.40 -8.15 -6.40
N PHE A 332 15.87 -7.09 -5.75
CA PHE A 332 16.66 -7.24 -4.53
C PHE A 332 16.25 -6.18 -3.50
N PHE A 333 16.43 -6.56 -2.24
CA PHE A 333 16.27 -5.69 -1.07
C PHE A 333 17.63 -5.40 -0.47
N VAL A 334 17.78 -4.26 0.18
CA VAL A 334 19.07 -3.83 0.73
C VAL A 334 19.01 -3.86 2.25
N SER A 335 19.93 -4.63 2.86
CA SER A 335 20.09 -4.66 4.31
C SER A 335 20.59 -3.30 4.83
N ARG A 336 20.12 -2.88 6.00
CA ARG A 336 20.60 -1.66 6.69
C ARG A 336 22.09 -1.70 7.00
N ASN A 337 22.69 -2.88 7.02
CA ASN A 337 24.14 -3.06 7.21
C ASN A 337 24.94 -2.80 5.92
N SER A 338 24.33 -2.27 4.88
CA SER A 338 24.96 -1.92 3.61
C SER A 338 25.04 -0.41 3.44
N ASP A 339 26.12 0.09 2.87
CA ASP A 339 26.34 1.52 2.59
C ASP A 339 25.66 1.96 1.27
N PHE A 340 24.39 1.57 1.09
CA PHE A 340 23.59 1.94 -0.08
C PHE A 340 22.42 2.82 0.32
N SER A 341 22.12 3.77 -0.55
CA SER A 341 20.98 4.68 -0.38
C SER A 341 19.67 4.08 -0.87
N ILE A 342 19.74 3.15 -1.84
CA ILE A 342 18.56 2.40 -2.27
C ILE A 342 18.14 1.39 -1.19
N THR A 343 16.83 1.23 -1.03
CA THR A 343 16.24 0.23 -0.11
C THR A 343 15.87 -1.06 -0.81
N SER A 344 15.54 -0.95 -2.10
CA SER A 344 15.25 -2.09 -2.97
C SER A 344 15.31 -1.69 -4.45
N CYS A 345 15.40 -2.69 -5.32
CA CYS A 345 15.32 -2.51 -6.77
C CYS A 345 14.56 -3.68 -7.41
N THR A 346 13.73 -3.38 -8.41
CA THR A 346 12.94 -4.35 -9.18
C THR A 346 13.25 -4.22 -10.68
N TRP A 347 13.41 -5.35 -11.37
CA TRP A 347 13.40 -5.43 -12.83
C TRP A 347 11.94 -5.46 -13.32
N SER A 348 11.32 -4.30 -13.48
CA SER A 348 9.91 -4.20 -13.84
C SER A 348 9.58 -4.89 -15.17
N ASN A 349 10.49 -4.84 -16.16
CA ASN A 349 10.33 -5.53 -17.44
C ASN A 349 10.35 -7.06 -17.34
N ARG A 350 10.97 -7.65 -16.33
CA ARG A 350 10.95 -9.10 -16.09
C ARG A 350 9.68 -9.51 -15.36
N LYS A 351 9.30 -8.72 -14.36
CA LYS A 351 8.08 -8.93 -13.58
C LYS A 351 6.82 -8.71 -14.42
N TRP A 352 6.86 -7.69 -15.30
CA TRP A 352 5.78 -7.26 -16.18
C TRP A 352 6.29 -7.09 -17.62
N PRO A 353 6.34 -8.17 -18.44
CA PRO A 353 6.97 -8.12 -19.76
C PRO A 353 6.34 -7.15 -20.77
N ASN A 354 5.08 -6.77 -20.53
CA ASN A 354 4.34 -5.82 -21.37
C ASN A 354 4.67 -4.35 -21.12
N THR A 355 5.49 -4.05 -20.09
CA THR A 355 5.73 -2.67 -19.66
C THR A 355 6.90 -1.99 -20.36
N THR A 356 7.71 -2.74 -21.12
CA THR A 356 8.99 -2.26 -21.64
C THR A 356 9.26 -2.81 -23.04
N PRO A 357 9.69 -1.99 -24.01
CA PRO A 357 10.14 -2.45 -25.31
C PRO A 357 11.32 -3.44 -25.22
N LYS A 358 11.40 -4.38 -26.19
CA LYS A 358 12.28 -5.57 -26.10
C LYS A 358 13.79 -5.28 -25.90
N ASP A 359 14.28 -4.12 -26.39
CA ASP A 359 15.71 -3.78 -26.35
C ASP A 359 16.12 -3.03 -25.07
N TYR A 360 15.18 -2.84 -24.17
CA TYR A 360 15.40 -2.08 -22.95
C TYR A 360 15.15 -2.91 -21.70
N VAL A 361 15.75 -2.44 -20.60
CA VAL A 361 15.52 -2.92 -19.23
C VAL A 361 15.02 -1.76 -18.39
N LEU A 362 14.00 -2.03 -17.62
CA LEU A 362 13.39 -1.06 -16.71
C LEU A 362 13.71 -1.45 -15.28
N LEU A 363 14.58 -0.69 -14.64
CA LEU A 363 14.95 -0.84 -13.23
C LEU A 363 14.21 0.20 -12.42
N ARG A 364 13.53 -0.25 -11.38
CA ARG A 364 12.82 0.62 -10.45
C ARG A 364 13.39 0.47 -9.05
N SER A 365 14.09 1.51 -8.60
CA SER A 365 14.68 1.58 -7.27
C SER A 365 13.82 2.41 -6.32
N TYR A 366 13.92 2.11 -5.03
CA TYR A 366 13.28 2.87 -3.97
C TYR A 366 14.35 3.49 -3.08
N ILE A 367 14.13 4.74 -2.68
CA ILE A 367 14.96 5.47 -1.72
C ILE A 367 14.07 6.15 -0.68
N GLY A 368 14.65 6.43 0.48
CA GLY A 368 13.91 7.01 1.59
C GLY A 368 13.16 5.97 2.41
N ARG A 369 13.15 6.18 3.70
CA ARG A 369 12.44 5.40 4.73
C ARG A 369 12.41 6.23 6.00
N VAL A 370 11.61 5.84 6.98
CA VAL A 370 11.59 6.51 8.30
C VAL A 370 13.00 6.58 8.88
N GLY A 371 13.44 7.81 9.17
CA GLY A 371 14.78 8.12 9.69
C GLY A 371 15.86 8.34 8.63
N ASP A 372 15.53 8.23 7.34
CA ASP A 372 16.47 8.43 6.22
C ASP A 372 15.77 9.12 5.03
N GLU A 373 14.94 10.12 5.35
CA GLU A 373 14.15 10.85 4.35
C GLU A 373 14.94 11.96 3.64
N ALA A 374 16.07 12.39 4.21
CA ALA A 374 16.86 13.53 3.69
C ALA A 374 17.27 13.35 2.22
N ILE A 375 17.56 12.11 1.81
CA ILE A 375 17.92 11.80 0.42
C ILE A 375 16.80 12.14 -0.57
N VAL A 376 15.53 12.10 -0.17
CA VAL A 376 14.39 12.37 -1.04
C VAL A 376 14.27 13.87 -1.36
N GLU A 377 14.88 14.73 -0.55
CA GLU A 377 14.90 16.19 -0.74
C GLU A 377 15.99 16.68 -1.71
N LEU A 378 16.92 15.80 -2.09
CA LEU A 378 17.95 16.12 -3.07
C LEU A 378 17.33 16.41 -4.44
N SER A 379 18.09 17.10 -5.32
CA SER A 379 17.68 17.31 -6.71
C SER A 379 17.54 15.99 -7.48
N ASP A 380 16.79 15.99 -8.58
CA ASP A 380 16.63 14.78 -9.42
C ASP A 380 17.97 14.26 -9.93
N THR A 381 18.89 15.17 -10.28
CA THR A 381 20.25 14.82 -10.75
C THR A 381 21.10 14.17 -9.66
N GLU A 382 21.02 14.65 -8.42
CA GLU A 382 21.74 14.07 -7.29
C GLU A 382 21.19 12.69 -6.93
N ILE A 383 19.86 12.55 -6.92
CA ILE A 383 19.18 11.27 -6.70
C ILE A 383 19.56 10.28 -7.80
N GLU A 384 19.49 10.68 -9.07
CA GLU A 384 19.90 9.83 -10.21
C GLU A 384 21.33 9.34 -10.05
N LYS A 385 22.26 10.26 -9.78
CA LYS A 385 23.68 9.93 -9.57
C LYS A 385 23.87 8.93 -8.44
N THR A 386 23.22 9.14 -7.30
CA THR A 386 23.33 8.28 -6.12
C THR A 386 22.78 6.88 -6.42
N VAL A 387 21.59 6.78 -6.99
CA VAL A 387 20.96 5.49 -7.33
C VAL A 387 21.76 4.76 -8.39
N LEU A 388 22.26 5.47 -9.41
CA LEU A 388 23.10 4.87 -10.46
C LEU A 388 24.40 4.29 -9.86
N GLN A 389 25.06 5.01 -8.94
CA GLN A 389 26.25 4.52 -8.25
C GLN A 389 25.98 3.26 -7.44
N ASP A 390 24.85 3.20 -6.74
CA ASP A 390 24.44 2.02 -5.98
C ASP A 390 24.17 0.83 -6.92
N LEU A 391 23.47 1.04 -8.03
CA LEU A 391 23.22 0.01 -9.03
C LEU A 391 24.52 -0.48 -9.71
N MET A 392 25.45 0.41 -10.02
CA MET A 392 26.77 0.02 -10.54
C MET A 392 27.52 -0.90 -9.58
N LYS A 393 27.47 -0.59 -8.26
CA LYS A 393 28.16 -1.39 -7.23
C LYS A 393 27.47 -2.72 -6.95
N THR A 394 26.13 -2.78 -7.05
CA THR A 394 25.36 -3.97 -6.69
C THR A 394 25.17 -4.96 -7.84
N ILE A 395 24.88 -4.47 -9.05
CA ILE A 395 24.52 -5.30 -10.20
C ILE A 395 25.42 -5.05 -11.44
N GLY A 396 26.43 -4.19 -11.33
CA GLY A 396 27.46 -4.03 -12.38
C GLY A 396 26.95 -3.35 -13.65
N ILE A 397 26.03 -2.37 -13.56
CA ILE A 397 25.54 -1.62 -14.71
C ILE A 397 26.69 -0.81 -15.34
N ASN A 398 26.72 -0.76 -16.67
CA ASN A 398 27.66 0.04 -17.44
C ASN A 398 26.98 1.23 -18.11
N GLY A 399 27.53 2.44 -17.85
CA GLY A 399 27.07 3.68 -18.49
C GLY A 399 25.83 4.32 -17.84
N ALA A 400 25.35 5.38 -18.46
CA ALA A 400 24.21 6.16 -17.99
C ALA A 400 22.87 5.57 -18.47
N PRO A 401 21.77 5.79 -17.75
CA PRO A 401 20.43 5.43 -18.21
C PRO A 401 20.03 6.29 -19.43
N VAL A 402 19.16 5.73 -20.27
CA VAL A 402 18.56 6.43 -21.41
C VAL A 402 17.53 7.46 -20.95
N GLU A 403 16.79 7.12 -19.90
CA GLU A 403 15.78 7.97 -19.28
C GLU A 403 15.71 7.66 -17.78
N THR A 404 15.53 8.70 -16.96
CA THR A 404 15.29 8.57 -15.52
C THR A 404 14.04 9.32 -15.11
N ILE A 405 13.20 8.68 -14.31
CA ILE A 405 12.00 9.28 -13.74
C ILE A 405 12.09 9.18 -12.21
N VAL A 406 12.21 10.34 -11.57
CA VAL A 406 12.14 10.47 -10.12
C VAL A 406 10.72 10.85 -9.70
N SER A 407 10.14 10.09 -8.78
CA SER A 407 8.79 10.36 -8.24
C SER A 407 8.82 10.39 -6.73
N ARG A 408 8.60 11.59 -6.15
CA ARG A 408 8.63 11.81 -4.70
C ARG A 408 7.24 11.66 -4.10
N TRP A 409 7.19 10.97 -2.97
CA TRP A 409 5.97 10.70 -2.21
C TRP A 409 6.17 11.15 -0.77
N LYS A 410 5.97 12.45 -0.52
CA LYS A 410 6.17 13.05 0.80
C LYS A 410 5.04 12.68 1.74
N ASN A 411 5.40 12.18 2.94
CA ASN A 411 4.43 11.73 3.96
C ASN A 411 3.34 10.81 3.40
N ALA A 412 3.73 9.90 2.49
CA ALA A 412 2.77 9.13 1.70
C ALA A 412 2.50 7.72 2.25
N MET A 413 3.41 7.17 3.06
CA MET A 413 3.31 5.82 3.62
C MET A 413 3.00 5.90 5.12
N PRO A 414 1.71 5.85 5.54
CA PRO A 414 1.33 5.88 6.95
C PRO A 414 2.01 4.75 7.71
N GLN A 415 2.46 5.05 8.92
CA GLN A 415 3.15 4.10 9.77
C GLN A 415 2.21 3.66 10.90
N TYR A 416 1.74 2.42 10.83
CA TYR A 416 0.92 1.82 11.88
C TYR A 416 1.81 1.35 13.01
N THR A 417 2.11 2.24 13.94
CA THR A 417 2.92 1.93 15.11
C THR A 417 2.13 1.15 16.14
N VAL A 418 2.83 0.52 17.10
CA VAL A 418 2.19 -0.16 18.24
C VAL A 418 1.11 0.72 18.87
N GLY A 419 -0.09 0.17 19.08
CA GLY A 419 -1.28 0.87 19.58
C GLY A 419 -2.04 1.65 18.50
N HIS A 420 -1.81 1.35 17.20
CA HIS A 420 -2.50 2.03 16.10
C HIS A 420 -4.02 1.78 16.11
N GLU A 421 -4.44 0.53 16.30
CA GLU A 421 -5.87 0.16 16.28
C GLU A 421 -6.66 0.90 17.35
N GLU A 422 -6.14 0.92 18.58
CA GLU A 422 -6.76 1.62 19.70
C GLU A 422 -6.81 3.14 19.47
N LYS A 423 -5.75 3.70 18.86
CA LYS A 423 -5.73 5.11 18.49
C LYS A 423 -6.80 5.44 17.47
N ILE A 424 -6.91 4.64 16.41
CA ILE A 424 -7.92 4.87 15.36
C ILE A 424 -9.34 4.65 15.89
N ALA A 425 -9.55 3.67 16.78
CA ALA A 425 -10.82 3.47 17.43
C ALA A 425 -11.27 4.71 18.23
N ARG A 426 -10.37 5.29 19.06
CA ARG A 426 -10.66 6.53 19.79
C ARG A 426 -10.94 7.72 18.87
N VAL A 427 -10.14 7.87 17.80
CA VAL A 427 -10.33 8.93 16.80
C VAL A 427 -11.69 8.80 16.10
N LYS A 428 -12.09 7.59 15.74
CA LYS A 428 -13.40 7.34 15.12
C LYS A 428 -14.55 7.57 16.11
N GLN A 429 -14.39 7.18 17.35
CA GLN A 429 -15.36 7.42 18.41
C GLN A 429 -15.54 8.92 18.66
N GLU A 430 -14.45 9.68 18.85
CA GLU A 430 -14.47 11.14 19.01
C GLU A 430 -15.23 11.81 17.84
N LEU A 431 -14.95 11.39 16.60
CA LEU A 431 -15.63 11.93 15.42
C LEU A 431 -17.12 11.58 15.42
N GLN A 432 -17.47 10.34 15.75
CA GLN A 432 -18.85 9.87 15.82
C GLN A 432 -19.70 10.65 16.85
N GLU A 433 -19.11 11.00 17.98
CA GLU A 433 -19.77 11.77 19.05
C GLU A 433 -20.06 13.21 18.62
N HIS A 434 -19.16 13.83 17.84
CA HIS A 434 -19.30 15.22 17.41
C HIS A 434 -19.94 15.37 16.02
N PHE A 435 -19.59 14.48 15.09
CA PHE A 435 -20.08 14.49 13.71
C PHE A 435 -20.57 13.10 13.31
N PRO A 436 -21.74 12.65 13.79
CA PRO A 436 -22.23 11.28 13.63
C PRO A 436 -22.41 10.84 12.17
N THR A 437 -22.61 11.78 11.24
CA THR A 437 -22.76 11.51 9.81
C THR A 437 -21.46 11.63 9.01
N VAL A 438 -20.31 11.72 9.70
CA VAL A 438 -18.98 11.81 9.05
C VAL A 438 -18.18 10.55 9.35
N LYS A 439 -17.62 9.93 8.30
CA LYS A 439 -16.80 8.73 8.40
C LYS A 439 -15.38 8.98 7.88
N LEU A 440 -14.39 8.39 8.55
CA LEU A 440 -13.01 8.31 8.07
C LEU A 440 -12.78 6.98 7.36
N SER A 441 -12.09 7.02 6.21
CA SER A 441 -11.76 5.80 5.46
C SER A 441 -10.45 5.99 4.67
N GLY A 442 -9.75 4.90 4.38
CA GLY A 442 -8.57 4.90 3.53
C GLY A 442 -7.28 4.52 4.23
N SER A 443 -6.19 4.53 3.46
CA SER A 443 -4.88 3.98 3.85
C SER A 443 -4.24 4.60 5.10
N SER A 444 -4.79 5.65 5.65
CA SER A 444 -4.31 6.26 6.90
C SER A 444 -4.89 5.61 8.15
N PHE A 445 -5.96 4.84 8.03
CA PHE A 445 -6.75 4.36 9.17
C PHE A 445 -6.74 2.85 9.29
N GLU A 446 -7.17 2.12 8.26
CA GLU A 446 -7.36 0.67 8.30
C GLU A 446 -6.91 0.02 6.99
N GLY A 447 -5.66 -0.46 6.93
CA GLY A 447 -5.12 -1.16 5.76
C GLY A 447 -4.55 -0.21 4.68
N ILE A 448 -3.31 -0.48 4.32
CA ILE A 448 -2.49 0.39 3.46
C ILE A 448 -2.59 -0.03 1.99
N SER A 449 -2.87 -1.31 1.72
CA SER A 449 -2.84 -1.87 0.37
C SER A 449 -4.02 -1.40 -0.50
N ILE A 450 -3.85 -1.49 -1.82
CA ILE A 450 -4.92 -1.15 -2.77
C ILE A 450 -6.19 -1.98 -2.53
N PRO A 451 -6.13 -3.33 -2.34
CA PRO A 451 -7.33 -4.12 -2.03
C PRO A 451 -8.03 -3.68 -0.75
N GLU A 452 -7.28 -3.42 0.32
CA GLU A 452 -7.85 -2.92 1.59
C GLU A 452 -8.52 -1.55 1.41
N CYS A 453 -7.91 -0.65 0.63
CA CYS A 453 -8.49 0.64 0.31
C CYS A 453 -9.80 0.51 -0.51
N VAL A 454 -9.85 -0.45 -1.44
CA VAL A 454 -11.06 -0.77 -2.22
C VAL A 454 -12.15 -1.35 -1.30
N MET A 455 -11.80 -2.31 -0.46
CA MET A 455 -12.70 -2.90 0.53
C MET A 455 -13.29 -1.82 1.46
N GLN A 456 -12.45 -0.95 2.02
CA GLN A 456 -12.89 0.15 2.88
C GLN A 456 -13.84 1.11 2.15
N GLY A 457 -13.51 1.47 0.88
CA GLY A 457 -14.37 2.34 0.07
C GLY A 457 -15.76 1.75 -0.15
N ARG A 458 -15.83 0.45 -0.45
CA ARG A 458 -17.10 -0.29 -0.58
C ARG A 458 -17.86 -0.35 0.74
N THR A 459 -17.17 -0.68 1.83
CA THR A 459 -17.79 -0.81 3.16
C THR A 459 -18.39 0.51 3.63
N VAL A 460 -17.62 1.61 3.58
CA VAL A 460 -18.11 2.93 4.03
C VAL A 460 -19.26 3.44 3.16
N ALA A 461 -19.29 3.10 1.87
CA ALA A 461 -20.42 3.43 1.00
C ALA A 461 -21.72 2.76 1.48
N HIS A 462 -21.66 1.47 1.81
CA HIS A 462 -22.80 0.73 2.36
C HIS A 462 -23.22 1.25 3.74
N GLU A 463 -22.28 1.53 4.63
CA GLU A 463 -22.57 2.10 5.96
C GLU A 463 -23.35 3.42 5.86
N ILE A 464 -22.87 4.36 5.03
CA ILE A 464 -23.53 5.64 4.83
C ILE A 464 -24.94 5.48 4.24
N LEU A 465 -25.11 4.61 3.24
CA LEU A 465 -26.43 4.38 2.65
C LEU A 465 -27.41 3.74 3.65
N ASN A 466 -26.93 2.85 4.52
CA ASN A 466 -27.74 2.28 5.61
C ASN A 466 -28.12 3.33 6.67
N GLU A 467 -27.16 4.15 7.11
CA GLU A 467 -27.40 5.19 8.13
C GLU A 467 -28.36 6.29 7.64
N LEU A 468 -28.39 6.54 6.34
CA LEU A 468 -29.36 7.47 5.75
C LEU A 468 -30.75 6.82 5.54
N ASP A 469 -30.98 5.61 6.04
CA ASP A 469 -32.23 4.81 5.90
C ASP A 469 -32.59 4.54 4.42
N LEU A 470 -31.64 4.61 3.53
CA LEU A 470 -31.87 4.42 2.10
C LEU A 470 -31.94 2.94 1.69
N LEU A 471 -31.34 2.03 2.49
CA LEU A 471 -31.28 0.59 2.22
C LEU A 471 -32.35 -0.22 3.01
N GLN A 472 -32.95 0.35 4.06
CA GLN A 472 -33.94 -0.33 4.93
C GLN A 472 -35.38 -0.27 4.41
N SER A 473 -35.64 0.52 3.38
CA SER A 473 -36.99 0.78 2.87
C SER A 473 -37.43 -0.18 1.76
N GLN A 474 -36.78 -1.35 1.63
CA GLN A 474 -37.11 -2.35 0.60
C GLN A 474 -37.47 -3.70 1.21
#